data_b9658597c25b08401cf16a2eb92df895
#
_entry.id   b9658597c25b08401cf16a2eb92df895
#
_cell.length_a   1.000
_cell.length_b   1.000
_cell.length_c   1.000
_cell.angle_alpha   90.00
_cell.angle_beta   90.00
_cell.angle_gamma   90.00
#
_symmetry.space_group_name_H-M   'P 1'
#
loop_
_entity.id
_entity.type
_entity.pdbx_description
1 polymer ?
#
loop_
_entity_poly.entity_id
_entity_poly.type
_entity_poly.pdbx_seq_one_letter_code
_entity_poly.pdbx_strand_id
1 'polypeptide(L)'
;MLSLLGDCVLGSRVAAAMSLKPGDSIFSAPQNAFNLAGDYPLKMKVTGVLLPSHSPDDDAVFTDVRTAWVIAGIGHGHQEVSPQTDPALLLNSDDKTSVTANAGVLPFTEITPGNIDSFHFHGEPESFPLTAVVVVPKDEKSRVRILGRYASADSTAQCLKPPEVVEELLSIVFRIEQMVWLCSIAAAVVTGLLLALVLSLSMRLRAAEMMTMFRLGCSRLTIAILQISEIAITMLTATILATSASWLTFVLASDSLRRLLF
;
A
#
# COMPACT_ATOMS: atom_id res chain seq x y z
N MET A 1 3.65 -27.53 6.17
CA MET A 1 4.95 -27.05 6.63
C MET A 1 5.79 -26.83 5.38
N LEU A 2 6.30 -25.63 5.16
CA LEU A 2 7.21 -25.35 4.04
C LEU A 2 8.52 -26.10 4.33
N SER A 3 8.76 -27.18 3.67
CA SER A 3 9.87 -28.06 3.99
C SER A 3 10.90 -28.20 2.87
N LEU A 4 10.54 -27.78 1.68
CA LEU A 4 11.39 -27.93 0.50
C LEU A 4 11.56 -26.62 -0.26
N LEU A 5 12.74 -26.44 -0.85
CA LEU A 5 13.02 -25.39 -1.79
C LEU A 5 12.07 -25.54 -2.99
N GLY A 6 11.40 -24.45 -3.43
CA GLY A 6 10.42 -24.48 -4.50
C GLY A 6 8.98 -24.75 -4.09
N ASP A 7 8.70 -24.99 -2.81
CA ASP A 7 7.35 -25.13 -2.28
C ASP A 7 6.74 -23.76 -1.91
N CYS A 8 5.42 -23.65 -2.04
CA CYS A 8 4.68 -22.48 -1.54
C CYS A 8 3.36 -22.86 -0.86
N VAL A 9 2.89 -21.96 0.01
CA VAL A 9 1.57 -21.99 0.63
C VAL A 9 0.84 -20.72 0.26
N LEU A 10 -0.40 -20.85 -0.20
CA LEU A 10 -1.19 -19.72 -0.67
C LEU A 10 -2.11 -19.19 0.42
N GLY A 11 -2.28 -17.88 0.48
CA GLY A 11 -3.37 -17.24 1.21
C GLY A 11 -4.72 -17.60 0.60
N SER A 12 -5.78 -17.54 1.39
CA SER A 12 -7.10 -18.01 1.01
C SER A 12 -7.68 -17.27 -0.20
N ARG A 13 -7.48 -15.95 -0.29
CA ARG A 13 -7.96 -15.13 -1.41
C ARG A 13 -7.18 -15.37 -2.70
N VAL A 14 -5.85 -15.54 -2.60
CA VAL A 14 -5.00 -15.90 -3.75
C VAL A 14 -5.44 -17.22 -4.34
N ALA A 15 -5.61 -18.24 -3.50
CA ALA A 15 -6.05 -19.57 -3.93
C ALA A 15 -7.43 -19.52 -4.62
N ALA A 16 -8.38 -18.77 -4.05
CA ALA A 16 -9.71 -18.59 -4.61
C ALA A 16 -9.70 -17.84 -5.95
N ALA A 17 -8.96 -16.72 -6.03
CA ALA A 17 -8.87 -15.88 -7.22
C ALA A 17 -8.25 -16.63 -8.41
N MET A 18 -7.23 -17.46 -8.14
CA MET A 18 -6.53 -18.25 -9.16
C MET A 18 -7.12 -19.67 -9.32
N SER A 19 -8.12 -20.06 -8.52
CA SER A 19 -8.72 -21.39 -8.50
C SER A 19 -7.70 -22.51 -8.26
N LEU A 20 -6.66 -22.26 -7.46
CA LEU A 20 -5.58 -23.19 -7.15
C LEU A 20 -5.86 -24.01 -5.89
N LYS A 21 -5.37 -25.26 -5.90
CA LYS A 21 -5.49 -26.22 -4.81
C LYS A 21 -4.12 -26.80 -4.46
N PRO A 22 -3.95 -27.39 -3.27
CA PRO A 22 -2.77 -28.18 -2.96
C PRO A 22 -2.48 -29.24 -4.03
N GLY A 23 -1.25 -29.27 -4.53
CA GLY A 23 -0.82 -30.11 -5.65
C GLY A 23 -0.68 -29.37 -6.99
N ASP A 24 -1.31 -28.23 -7.15
CA ASP A 24 -1.14 -27.38 -8.33
C ASP A 24 0.20 -26.63 -8.31
N SER A 25 0.48 -25.85 -9.34
CA SER A 25 1.70 -25.05 -9.45
C SER A 25 1.37 -23.61 -9.77
N ILE A 26 2.22 -22.70 -9.30
CA ILE A 26 2.17 -21.27 -9.58
C ILE A 26 3.54 -20.78 -10.07
N PHE A 27 3.55 -19.82 -10.97
CA PHE A 27 4.79 -19.19 -11.45
C PHE A 27 5.02 -17.87 -10.71
N SER A 28 6.28 -17.61 -10.32
CA SER A 28 6.67 -16.29 -9.82
C SER A 28 6.61 -15.27 -10.96
N ALA A 29 6.28 -14.00 -10.62
CA ALA A 29 6.46 -12.91 -11.56
C ALA A 29 7.94 -12.51 -11.59
N PRO A 30 8.54 -12.25 -12.79
CA PRO A 30 9.89 -11.71 -12.85
C PRO A 30 9.94 -10.32 -12.20
N GLN A 31 10.89 -10.09 -11.29
CA GLN A 31 11.05 -8.80 -10.62
C GLN A 31 11.48 -7.68 -11.58
N ASN A 32 12.12 -8.02 -12.69
CA ASN A 32 12.53 -7.09 -13.74
C ASN A 32 12.05 -7.57 -15.11
N ALA A 33 10.97 -6.98 -15.60
CA ALA A 33 10.47 -7.23 -16.96
C ALA A 33 11.46 -6.83 -18.09
N PHE A 34 12.55 -6.14 -17.75
CA PHE A 34 13.55 -5.63 -18.69
C PHE A 34 14.93 -6.28 -18.54
N ASN A 35 15.06 -7.36 -17.80
CA ASN A 35 16.34 -8.04 -17.69
C ASN A 35 16.61 -8.85 -18.97
N LEU A 36 17.47 -8.31 -19.85
CA LEU A 36 17.91 -8.96 -21.09
C LEU A 36 18.65 -10.30 -20.83
N ALA A 37 19.08 -10.55 -19.60
CA ALA A 37 19.74 -11.80 -19.21
C ALA A 37 18.74 -12.96 -18.97
N GLY A 38 17.41 -12.69 -19.06
CA GLY A 38 16.37 -13.72 -18.96
C GLY A 38 16.17 -14.21 -17.53
N ASP A 39 15.51 -13.39 -16.68
CA ASP A 39 14.96 -13.92 -15.44
C ASP A 39 13.79 -14.84 -15.79
N TYR A 40 14.01 -16.13 -15.65
CA TYR A 40 12.97 -17.11 -15.89
C TYR A 40 12.07 -17.22 -14.64
N PRO A 41 10.74 -17.15 -14.81
CA PRO A 41 9.83 -17.32 -13.70
C PRO A 41 10.01 -18.71 -13.08
N LEU A 42 10.14 -18.76 -11.76
CA LEU A 42 10.23 -20.01 -11.03
C LEU A 42 8.84 -20.63 -10.88
N LYS A 43 8.69 -21.88 -11.28
CA LYS A 43 7.52 -22.69 -11.04
C LYS A 43 7.58 -23.26 -9.64
N MET A 44 6.65 -22.88 -8.78
CA MET A 44 6.55 -23.34 -7.40
C MET A 44 5.36 -24.29 -7.23
N LYS A 45 5.54 -25.32 -6.40
CA LYS A 45 4.47 -26.27 -6.07
C LYS A 45 3.66 -25.76 -4.89
N VAL A 46 2.33 -25.74 -5.05
CA VAL A 46 1.41 -25.40 -3.97
C VAL A 46 1.27 -26.59 -3.03
N THR A 47 1.81 -26.47 -1.82
CA THR A 47 1.75 -27.53 -0.80
C THR A 47 0.61 -27.36 0.19
N GLY A 48 -0.01 -26.17 0.23
CA GLY A 48 -1.12 -25.88 1.10
C GLY A 48 -1.82 -24.56 0.77
N VAL A 49 -3.03 -24.41 1.31
CA VAL A 49 -3.80 -23.17 1.29
C VAL A 49 -4.17 -22.83 2.74
N LEU A 50 -3.93 -21.59 3.14
CA LEU A 50 -4.30 -21.09 4.47
C LEU A 50 -5.82 -20.92 4.60
N LEU A 51 -6.31 -21.12 5.82
CA LEU A 51 -7.69 -20.78 6.14
C LEU A 51 -7.87 -19.24 6.10
N PRO A 52 -9.06 -18.73 5.77
CA PRO A 52 -9.33 -17.30 5.81
C PRO A 52 -9.04 -16.70 7.18
N SER A 53 -8.16 -15.70 7.23
CA SER A 53 -7.75 -15.00 8.45
C SER A 53 -8.32 -13.58 8.53
N HIS A 54 -8.92 -13.09 7.44
CA HIS A 54 -9.35 -11.70 7.27
C HIS A 54 -8.22 -10.68 7.50
N SER A 55 -6.99 -11.08 7.20
CA SER A 55 -5.78 -10.27 7.27
C SER A 55 -5.11 -10.17 5.89
N PRO A 56 -4.07 -9.35 5.74
CA PRO A 56 -3.27 -9.30 4.51
C PRO A 56 -2.65 -10.64 4.11
N ASP A 57 -2.52 -11.59 5.04
CA ASP A 57 -2.02 -12.93 4.76
C ASP A 57 -2.90 -13.70 3.78
N ASP A 58 -4.19 -13.36 3.70
CA ASP A 58 -5.11 -13.96 2.74
C ASP A 58 -4.73 -13.65 1.27
N ASP A 59 -4.01 -12.54 1.03
CA ASP A 59 -3.53 -12.09 -0.27
C ASP A 59 -2.05 -12.41 -0.52
N ALA A 60 -1.41 -13.15 0.37
CA ALA A 60 0.01 -13.44 0.32
C ALA A 60 0.33 -14.85 -0.21
N VAL A 61 1.53 -15.01 -0.75
CA VAL A 61 2.13 -16.30 -1.08
C VAL A 61 3.35 -16.49 -0.18
N PHE A 62 3.33 -17.56 0.60
CA PHE A 62 4.39 -17.89 1.55
C PHE A 62 5.30 -18.95 0.95
N THR A 63 6.59 -18.72 1.03
CA THR A 63 7.61 -19.65 0.57
C THR A 63 8.81 -19.66 1.52
N ASP A 64 9.73 -20.63 1.38
CA ASP A 64 11.01 -20.62 2.09
C ASP A 64 11.86 -19.43 1.63
N VAL A 65 12.61 -18.83 2.56
CA VAL A 65 13.44 -17.65 2.25
C VAL A 65 14.45 -17.92 1.12
N ARG A 66 14.96 -19.14 1.02
CA ARG A 66 15.89 -19.52 -0.07
C ARG A 66 15.17 -19.56 -1.42
N THR A 67 13.90 -19.99 -1.46
CA THR A 67 13.08 -19.90 -2.67
C THR A 67 12.87 -18.44 -3.09
N ALA A 68 12.65 -17.54 -2.11
CA ALA A 68 12.57 -16.10 -2.41
C ALA A 68 13.89 -15.55 -2.98
N TRP A 69 15.05 -16.00 -2.50
CA TRP A 69 16.35 -15.63 -3.06
C TRP A 69 16.58 -16.20 -4.45
N VAL A 70 16.06 -17.39 -4.77
CA VAL A 70 16.08 -17.92 -6.14
C VAL A 70 15.22 -17.05 -7.06
N ILE A 71 14.01 -16.65 -6.63
CA ILE A 71 13.15 -15.73 -7.38
C ILE A 71 13.84 -14.37 -7.61
N ALA A 72 14.60 -13.91 -6.62
CA ALA A 72 15.39 -12.66 -6.71
C ALA A 72 16.67 -12.78 -7.53
N GLY A 73 16.96 -13.96 -8.10
CA GLY A 73 18.17 -14.18 -8.94
C GLY A 73 19.49 -14.34 -8.15
N ILE A 74 19.45 -14.43 -6.81
CA ILE A 74 20.63 -14.62 -5.96
C ILE A 74 21.13 -16.07 -6.04
N GLY A 75 20.22 -16.99 -6.26
CA GLY A 75 20.51 -18.40 -6.46
C GLY A 75 19.85 -18.94 -7.71
N HIS A 76 20.47 -19.94 -8.32
CA HIS A 76 19.89 -20.66 -9.45
C HIS A 76 20.41 -22.09 -9.49
N GLY A 77 19.72 -22.94 -10.22
CA GLY A 77 20.18 -24.29 -10.53
C GLY A 77 20.30 -24.48 -12.02
N HIS A 78 21.31 -25.20 -12.46
CA HIS A 78 21.50 -25.56 -13.86
C HIS A 78 22.04 -27.00 -13.97
N GLN A 79 22.06 -27.54 -15.19
CA GLN A 79 22.70 -28.82 -15.43
C GLN A 79 24.18 -28.73 -15.07
N GLU A 80 24.71 -29.83 -14.50
CA GLU A 80 26.17 -29.91 -14.23
C GLU A 80 26.95 -29.69 -15.51
N VAL A 81 27.77 -28.65 -15.47
CA VAL A 81 28.71 -28.36 -16.55
C VAL A 81 29.95 -29.23 -16.32
N SER A 82 30.13 -30.24 -17.17
CA SER A 82 31.24 -31.15 -17.11
C SER A 82 32.11 -31.00 -18.37
N PRO A 83 33.35 -31.51 -18.39
CA PRO A 83 34.17 -31.51 -19.60
C PRO A 83 33.54 -32.27 -20.78
N GLN A 84 32.48 -33.04 -20.55
CA GLN A 84 31.72 -33.75 -21.57
C GLN A 84 30.47 -32.95 -22.05
N THR A 85 30.20 -31.78 -21.46
CA THR A 85 29.13 -30.86 -21.91
C THR A 85 29.47 -30.35 -23.31
N ASP A 86 28.44 -30.09 -24.14
CA ASP A 86 28.61 -29.60 -25.51
C ASP A 86 29.61 -28.42 -25.54
N PRO A 87 30.69 -28.53 -26.34
CA PRO A 87 31.70 -27.47 -26.45
C PRO A 87 31.11 -26.08 -26.78
N ALA A 88 29.93 -26.02 -27.41
CA ALA A 88 29.23 -24.78 -27.70
C ALA A 88 28.71 -24.05 -26.45
N LEU A 89 28.60 -24.76 -25.35
CA LEU A 89 28.13 -24.21 -24.03
C LEU A 89 29.29 -23.84 -23.10
N LEU A 90 30.54 -24.07 -23.54
CA LEU A 90 31.75 -23.81 -22.75
C LEU A 90 32.47 -22.58 -23.29
N LEU A 91 32.81 -21.64 -22.41
CA LEU A 91 33.62 -20.45 -22.74
C LEU A 91 35.13 -20.74 -22.68
N ASN A 92 35.56 -21.62 -21.81
CA ASN A 92 36.96 -22.01 -21.63
C ASN A 92 37.05 -23.43 -21.12
N SER A 93 37.82 -24.28 -21.82
CA SER A 93 38.08 -25.68 -21.50
C SER A 93 39.55 -26.00 -21.27
N ASP A 94 40.43 -25.00 -21.26
CA ASP A 94 41.90 -25.22 -21.23
C ASP A 94 42.45 -25.53 -19.82
N ASP A 95 41.68 -25.30 -18.77
CA ASP A 95 42.13 -25.59 -17.41
C ASP A 95 41.29 -26.73 -16.80
N LYS A 96 41.92 -27.84 -16.47
CA LYS A 96 41.27 -29.04 -15.92
C LYS A 96 40.61 -28.83 -14.57
N THR A 97 40.75 -27.63 -13.99
CA THR A 97 40.26 -27.27 -12.62
C THR A 97 39.06 -26.34 -12.60
N SER A 98 38.75 -25.62 -13.70
CA SER A 98 37.57 -24.75 -13.75
C SER A 98 36.98 -24.74 -15.17
N VAL A 99 35.72 -25.14 -15.25
CA VAL A 99 34.91 -25.10 -16.47
C VAL A 99 33.98 -23.91 -16.39
N THR A 100 34.14 -22.95 -17.32
CA THR A 100 33.25 -21.77 -17.37
C THR A 100 32.23 -21.98 -18.47
N ALA A 101 30.96 -22.01 -18.10
CA ALA A 101 29.82 -22.08 -19.02
C ALA A 101 29.50 -20.71 -19.64
N ASN A 102 28.96 -20.73 -20.84
CA ASN A 102 28.43 -19.52 -21.48
C ASN A 102 26.96 -19.30 -21.10
N ALA A 103 26.38 -18.16 -21.51
CA ALA A 103 24.97 -17.80 -21.25
C ALA A 103 23.94 -18.75 -21.91
N GLY A 104 24.37 -19.76 -22.67
CA GLY A 104 23.47 -20.78 -23.23
C GLY A 104 23.08 -21.89 -22.26
N VAL A 105 23.72 -21.96 -21.07
CA VAL A 105 23.29 -22.84 -19.98
C VAL A 105 22.09 -22.21 -19.31
N LEU A 106 20.89 -22.70 -19.63
CA LEU A 106 19.64 -22.18 -19.09
C LEU A 106 19.47 -22.64 -17.64
N PRO A 107 19.06 -21.74 -16.73
CA PRO A 107 18.71 -22.10 -15.37
C PRO A 107 17.43 -22.96 -15.34
N PHE A 108 17.31 -23.83 -14.33
CA PHE A 108 16.10 -24.58 -14.12
C PHE A 108 14.96 -23.64 -13.66
N THR A 109 13.80 -23.76 -14.31
CA THR A 109 12.58 -23.00 -13.99
C THR A 109 11.70 -23.70 -12.97
N GLU A 110 12.01 -24.94 -12.58
CA GLU A 110 11.28 -25.75 -11.61
C GLU A 110 12.25 -26.50 -10.71
N ILE A 111 11.96 -26.52 -9.40
CA ILE A 111 12.76 -27.26 -8.43
C ILE A 111 12.09 -28.60 -8.19
N THR A 112 12.82 -29.67 -8.42
CA THR A 112 12.38 -31.06 -8.27
C THR A 112 13.34 -31.81 -7.36
N PRO A 113 12.94 -32.95 -6.75
CA PRO A 113 13.87 -33.77 -5.98
C PRO A 113 15.11 -34.24 -6.73
N GLY A 114 15.03 -34.28 -8.09
CA GLY A 114 16.14 -34.71 -8.93
C GLY A 114 17.15 -33.61 -9.26
N ASN A 115 16.79 -32.32 -9.10
CA ASN A 115 17.68 -31.20 -9.41
C ASN A 115 17.93 -30.26 -8.22
N ILE A 116 17.37 -30.52 -7.06
CA ILE A 116 17.50 -29.66 -5.88
C ILE A 116 18.97 -29.43 -5.47
N ASP A 117 19.81 -30.46 -5.62
CA ASP A 117 21.23 -30.39 -5.24
C ASP A 117 22.06 -29.54 -6.23
N SER A 118 21.53 -29.24 -7.41
CA SER A 118 22.18 -28.34 -8.39
C SER A 118 21.93 -26.86 -8.10
N PHE A 119 21.00 -26.55 -7.18
CA PHE A 119 20.73 -25.16 -6.80
C PHE A 119 21.81 -24.64 -5.84
N HIS A 120 22.42 -23.55 -6.23
CA HIS A 120 23.46 -22.88 -5.47
C HIS A 120 23.22 -21.37 -5.42
N PHE A 121 23.81 -20.70 -4.42
CA PHE A 121 23.64 -19.29 -4.15
C PHE A 121 24.97 -18.57 -4.34
N HIS A 122 24.92 -17.37 -4.90
CA HIS A 122 26.09 -16.55 -5.19
C HIS A 122 26.24 -15.44 -4.14
N GLY A 123 27.48 -15.25 -3.64
CA GLY A 123 27.83 -14.23 -2.65
C GLY A 123 27.93 -14.78 -1.22
N GLU A 124 28.27 -13.90 -0.30
CA GLU A 124 28.38 -14.24 1.11
C GLU A 124 26.98 -14.31 1.74
N PRO A 125 26.64 -15.37 2.49
CA PRO A 125 25.31 -15.56 3.12
C PRO A 125 24.86 -14.39 3.98
N GLU A 126 25.82 -13.66 4.62
CA GLU A 126 25.51 -12.50 5.43
C GLU A 126 25.05 -11.28 4.60
N SER A 127 25.32 -11.27 3.30
CA SER A 127 24.91 -10.21 2.38
C SER A 127 23.53 -10.43 1.76
N PHE A 128 22.92 -11.60 1.97
CA PHE A 128 21.63 -11.91 1.35
C PHE A 128 20.52 -11.03 1.94
N PRO A 129 19.70 -10.43 1.08
CA PRO A 129 18.72 -9.44 1.52
C PRO A 129 17.61 -10.09 2.36
N LEU A 130 17.31 -9.45 3.49
CA LEU A 130 16.13 -9.71 4.30
C LEU A 130 15.41 -8.37 4.49
N THR A 131 14.16 -8.27 4.05
CA THR A 131 13.37 -7.04 4.18
C THR A 131 12.96 -6.80 5.62
N ALA A 132 12.54 -7.84 6.32
CA ALA A 132 12.14 -7.78 7.71
C ALA A 132 12.27 -9.13 8.41
N VAL A 133 12.47 -9.08 9.72
CA VAL A 133 12.51 -10.27 10.59
C VAL A 133 11.45 -10.09 11.67
N VAL A 134 10.52 -11.02 11.78
CA VAL A 134 9.54 -11.06 12.87
C VAL A 134 10.13 -11.81 14.04
N VAL A 135 10.25 -11.13 15.18
CA VAL A 135 10.81 -11.70 16.41
C VAL A 135 9.72 -11.81 17.47
N VAL A 136 9.52 -13.01 17.98
CA VAL A 136 8.62 -13.27 19.11
C VAL A 136 9.48 -13.53 20.35
N PRO A 137 9.61 -12.56 21.28
CA PRO A 137 10.41 -12.74 22.49
C PRO A 137 9.74 -13.72 23.44
N LYS A 138 10.54 -14.54 24.12
CA LYS A 138 10.05 -15.55 25.10
C LYS A 138 9.50 -14.90 26.37
N ASP A 139 10.09 -13.80 26.79
CA ASP A 139 9.78 -13.08 28.01
C ASP A 139 10.06 -11.58 27.87
N GLU A 140 9.62 -10.80 28.85
CA GLU A 140 9.80 -9.36 28.91
C GLU A 140 11.28 -8.95 28.93
N LYS A 141 12.12 -9.71 29.64
CA LYS A 141 13.56 -9.45 29.70
C LYS A 141 14.23 -9.60 28.33
N SER A 142 13.85 -10.61 27.56
CA SER A 142 14.33 -10.82 26.19
C SER A 142 13.84 -9.69 25.27
N ARG A 143 12.59 -9.24 25.41
CA ARG A 143 12.03 -8.11 24.68
C ARG A 143 12.84 -6.82 24.89
N VAL A 144 13.07 -6.45 26.16
CA VAL A 144 13.84 -5.24 26.50
C VAL A 144 15.27 -5.33 25.98
N ARG A 145 15.90 -6.51 26.08
CA ARG A 145 17.26 -6.72 25.59
C ARG A 145 17.37 -6.55 24.08
N ILE A 146 16.41 -7.08 23.30
CA ILE A 146 16.38 -6.93 21.85
C ILE A 146 16.19 -5.46 21.48
N LEU A 147 15.17 -4.80 22.06
CA LEU A 147 14.92 -3.39 21.81
C LEU A 147 16.15 -2.51 22.14
N GLY A 148 16.78 -2.74 23.27
CA GLY A 148 17.99 -2.02 23.66
C GLY A 148 19.19 -2.23 22.72
N ARG A 149 19.31 -3.45 22.14
CA ARG A 149 20.39 -3.73 21.19
C ARG A 149 20.27 -2.96 19.88
N TYR A 150 19.05 -2.72 19.42
CA TYR A 150 18.77 -2.01 18.16
C TYR A 150 18.33 -0.55 18.36
N ALA A 151 18.45 -0.01 19.59
CA ALA A 151 18.14 1.38 19.90
C ALA A 151 19.27 2.37 19.51
N SER A 152 20.45 1.88 19.14
CA SER A 152 21.58 2.72 18.76
C SER A 152 21.32 3.39 17.40
N ALA A 153 21.69 4.67 17.28
CA ALA A 153 21.61 5.42 16.02
C ALA A 153 22.54 4.86 14.92
N ASP A 154 23.59 4.13 15.31
CA ASP A 154 24.55 3.52 14.38
C ASP A 154 24.10 2.12 13.92
N SER A 155 22.95 1.62 14.38
CA SER A 155 22.43 0.33 13.96
C SER A 155 21.91 0.37 12.53
N THR A 156 22.34 -0.56 11.70
CA THR A 156 21.85 -0.73 10.32
C THR A 156 20.43 -1.31 10.24
N ALA A 157 19.92 -1.84 11.35
CA ALA A 157 18.58 -2.38 11.46
C ALA A 157 17.86 -1.73 12.65
N GLN A 158 16.55 -1.56 12.52
CA GLN A 158 15.68 -1.00 13.56
C GLN A 158 14.73 -2.06 14.08
N CYS A 159 14.60 -2.16 15.41
CA CYS A 159 13.60 -3.00 16.05
C CYS A 159 12.36 -2.17 16.40
N LEU A 160 11.25 -2.47 15.76
CA LEU A 160 9.98 -1.75 15.93
C LEU A 160 8.98 -2.62 16.70
N LYS A 161 8.14 -1.98 17.50
CA LYS A 161 6.95 -2.60 18.07
C LYS A 161 5.75 -2.21 17.20
N PRO A 162 5.12 -3.15 16.48
CA PRO A 162 4.04 -2.83 15.56
C PRO A 162 2.89 -1.99 16.18
N PRO A 163 2.43 -2.25 17.43
CA PRO A 163 1.39 -1.42 18.03
C PRO A 163 1.79 0.05 18.21
N GLU A 164 3.04 0.31 18.64
CA GLU A 164 3.53 1.68 18.85
C GLU A 164 3.61 2.47 17.53
N VAL A 165 4.05 1.80 16.45
CA VAL A 165 4.09 2.41 15.11
C VAL A 165 2.68 2.74 14.61
N VAL A 166 1.72 1.83 14.82
CA VAL A 166 0.31 2.07 14.45
C VAL A 166 -0.26 3.23 15.25
N GLU A 167 -0.03 3.29 16.57
CA GLU A 167 -0.47 4.41 17.42
C GLU A 167 0.14 5.74 16.98
N GLU A 168 1.43 5.76 16.62
CA GLU A 168 2.09 6.95 16.10
C GLU A 168 1.47 7.43 14.80
N LEU A 169 1.25 6.53 13.84
CA LEU A 169 0.58 6.83 12.57
C LEU A 169 -0.85 7.36 12.79
N LEU A 170 -1.62 6.70 13.65
CA LEU A 170 -2.96 7.15 14.01
C LEU A 170 -2.95 8.53 14.68
N SER A 171 -1.97 8.81 15.54
CA SER A 171 -1.83 10.12 16.18
C SER A 171 -1.61 11.25 15.17
N ILE A 172 -0.87 10.98 14.09
CA ILE A 172 -0.68 11.94 13.00
C ILE A 172 -2.01 12.19 12.28
N VAL A 173 -2.76 11.14 11.96
CA VAL A 173 -4.08 11.26 11.31
C VAL A 173 -5.04 12.08 12.17
N PHE A 174 -5.16 11.78 13.46
CA PHE A 174 -6.02 12.53 14.38
C PHE A 174 -5.58 14.00 14.53
N ARG A 175 -4.29 14.28 14.50
CA ARG A 175 -3.78 15.65 14.53
C ARG A 175 -4.16 16.43 13.28
N ILE A 176 -4.09 15.81 12.12
CA ILE A 176 -4.52 16.41 10.86
C ILE A 176 -6.04 16.66 10.88
N GLU A 177 -6.83 15.70 11.33
CA GLU A 177 -8.28 15.84 11.50
C GLU A 177 -8.62 17.02 12.41
N GLN A 178 -7.96 17.13 13.56
CA GLN A 178 -8.16 18.23 14.51
C GLN A 178 -7.81 19.61 13.90
N MET A 179 -6.73 19.69 13.10
CA MET A 179 -6.38 20.93 12.38
C MET A 179 -7.44 21.30 11.35
N VAL A 180 -7.94 20.34 10.57
CA VAL A 180 -9.00 20.57 9.59
C VAL A 180 -10.29 21.06 10.29
N TRP A 181 -10.65 20.47 11.43
CA TRP A 181 -11.77 20.90 12.23
C TRP A 181 -11.63 22.35 12.71
N LEU A 182 -10.46 22.70 13.25
CA LEU A 182 -10.17 24.06 13.72
C LEU A 182 -10.26 25.09 12.57
N CYS A 183 -9.66 24.77 11.42
CA CYS A 183 -9.75 25.63 10.22
C CYS A 183 -11.19 25.77 9.73
N SER A 184 -11.99 24.70 9.77
CA SER A 184 -13.40 24.73 9.37
C SER A 184 -14.24 25.61 10.28
N ILE A 185 -14.05 25.54 11.61
CA ILE A 185 -14.71 26.42 12.58
C ILE A 185 -14.33 27.87 12.33
N ALA A 186 -13.05 28.16 12.14
CA ALA A 186 -12.59 29.53 11.86
C ALA A 186 -13.20 30.07 10.57
N ALA A 187 -13.23 29.29 9.51
CA ALA A 187 -13.87 29.65 8.25
C ALA A 187 -15.39 29.91 8.42
N ALA A 188 -16.08 29.07 9.19
CA ALA A 188 -17.50 29.24 9.49
C ALA A 188 -17.79 30.53 10.25
N VAL A 189 -16.95 30.89 11.23
CA VAL A 189 -17.07 32.14 11.98
C VAL A 189 -16.87 33.35 11.09
N VAL A 190 -15.81 33.34 10.26
CA VAL A 190 -15.53 34.45 9.32
C VAL A 190 -16.67 34.60 8.32
N THR A 191 -17.17 33.50 7.76
CA THR A 191 -18.28 33.50 6.81
C THR A 191 -19.56 34.03 7.47
N GLY A 192 -19.84 33.63 8.72
CA GLY A 192 -20.97 34.11 9.49
C GLY A 192 -20.92 35.64 9.74
N LEU A 193 -19.74 36.14 10.09
CA LEU A 193 -19.53 37.60 10.29
C LEU A 193 -19.71 38.38 8.98
N LEU A 194 -19.17 37.89 7.86
CA LEU A 194 -19.35 38.49 6.55
C LEU A 194 -20.82 38.53 6.13
N LEU A 195 -21.54 37.43 6.36
CA LEU A 195 -22.97 37.34 6.09
C LEU A 195 -23.75 38.35 6.94
N ALA A 196 -23.48 38.45 8.25
CA ALA A 196 -24.12 39.44 9.12
C ALA A 196 -23.86 40.89 8.66
N LEU A 197 -22.61 41.15 8.22
CA LEU A 197 -22.27 42.48 7.67
C LEU A 197 -23.06 42.80 6.39
N VAL A 198 -23.11 41.88 5.43
CA VAL A 198 -23.83 42.03 4.17
C VAL A 198 -25.32 42.25 4.40
N LEU A 199 -25.93 41.43 5.30
CA LEU A 199 -27.34 41.58 5.68
C LEU A 199 -27.61 42.95 6.35
N SER A 200 -26.73 43.34 7.29
CA SER A 200 -26.86 44.67 7.95
C SER A 200 -26.77 45.81 6.96
N LEU A 201 -25.83 45.72 6.00
CA LEU A 201 -25.70 46.76 4.94
C LEU A 201 -26.92 46.76 4.02
N SER A 202 -27.41 45.59 3.59
CA SER A 202 -28.63 45.48 2.76
C SER A 202 -29.82 46.11 3.43
N MET A 203 -30.04 45.83 4.74
CA MET A 203 -31.13 46.44 5.51
C MET A 203 -30.98 47.97 5.61
N ARG A 204 -29.78 48.50 5.79
CA ARG A 204 -29.56 49.98 5.82
C ARG A 204 -29.87 50.63 4.49
N LEU A 205 -29.47 50.05 3.38
CA LEU A 205 -29.72 50.59 2.01
C LEU A 205 -31.21 50.61 1.70
N ARG A 206 -31.98 49.63 2.15
CA ARG A 206 -33.43 49.52 1.91
C ARG A 206 -34.29 50.21 2.97
N ALA A 207 -33.71 50.83 4.00
CA ALA A 207 -34.45 51.47 5.10
C ALA A 207 -35.43 52.55 4.58
N ALA A 208 -35.05 53.32 3.54
CA ALA A 208 -35.92 54.31 2.93
C ALA A 208 -37.13 53.67 2.23
N GLU A 209 -36.95 52.57 1.51
CA GLU A 209 -38.04 51.81 0.86
C GLU A 209 -39.00 51.22 1.89
N MET A 210 -38.49 50.62 2.96
CA MET A 210 -39.29 50.10 4.06
C MET A 210 -40.13 51.22 4.75
N MET A 211 -39.54 52.41 4.91
CA MET A 211 -40.25 53.54 5.49
C MET A 211 -41.37 54.03 4.55
N THR A 212 -41.13 54.02 3.25
CA THR A 212 -42.18 54.38 2.25
C THR A 212 -43.32 53.37 2.27
N MET A 213 -43.06 52.06 2.32
CA MET A 213 -44.07 51.02 2.46
C MET A 213 -44.92 51.20 3.76
N PHE A 214 -44.24 51.50 4.84
CA PHE A 214 -44.94 51.79 6.09
C PHE A 214 -45.87 53.02 6.00
N ARG A 215 -45.44 54.11 5.36
CA ARG A 215 -46.23 55.32 5.11
C ARG A 215 -47.41 55.09 4.17
N LEU A 216 -47.31 54.11 3.28
CA LEU A 216 -48.41 53.67 2.40
C LEU A 216 -49.39 52.73 3.08
N GLY A 217 -49.24 52.47 4.38
CA GLY A 217 -50.19 51.69 5.17
C GLY A 217 -49.87 50.22 5.37
N CYS A 218 -48.67 49.76 4.88
CA CYS A 218 -48.23 48.39 5.12
C CYS A 218 -47.94 48.16 6.63
N SER A 219 -48.40 47.05 7.17
CA SER A 219 -48.10 46.70 8.55
C SER A 219 -46.60 46.37 8.74
N ARG A 220 -46.06 46.62 9.94
CA ARG A 220 -44.68 46.26 10.28
C ARG A 220 -44.43 44.75 10.10
N LEU A 221 -45.44 43.92 10.37
CA LEU A 221 -45.38 42.46 10.21
C LEU A 221 -45.23 42.10 8.74
N THR A 222 -45.97 42.72 7.83
CA THR A 222 -45.87 42.48 6.40
C THR A 222 -44.47 42.79 5.85
N ILE A 223 -43.88 43.93 6.28
CA ILE A 223 -42.53 44.34 5.88
C ILE A 223 -41.48 43.32 6.43
N ALA A 224 -41.65 42.88 7.71
CA ALA A 224 -40.75 41.91 8.28
C ALA A 224 -40.85 40.54 7.57
N ILE A 225 -42.05 40.07 7.24
CA ILE A 225 -42.22 38.78 6.49
C ILE A 225 -41.57 38.86 5.12
N LEU A 226 -41.72 39.98 4.40
CA LEU A 226 -41.10 40.17 3.08
C LEU A 226 -39.58 40.07 3.20
N GLN A 227 -38.97 40.72 4.19
CA GLN A 227 -37.52 40.70 4.41
C GLN A 227 -37.01 39.30 4.81
N ILE A 228 -37.75 38.63 5.69
CA ILE A 228 -37.40 37.25 6.12
C ILE A 228 -37.49 36.28 4.94
N SER A 229 -38.52 36.43 4.08
CA SER A 229 -38.67 35.55 2.91
C SER A 229 -37.53 35.73 1.91
N GLU A 230 -37.06 36.95 1.70
CA GLU A 230 -35.91 37.22 0.83
C GLU A 230 -34.61 36.55 1.39
N ILE A 231 -34.36 36.72 2.68
CA ILE A 231 -33.22 36.08 3.33
C ILE A 231 -33.35 34.54 3.28
N ALA A 232 -34.55 34.01 3.51
CA ALA A 232 -34.79 32.57 3.48
C ALA A 232 -34.54 31.94 2.08
N ILE A 233 -35.00 32.64 1.01
CA ILE A 233 -34.76 32.21 -0.37
C ILE A 233 -33.27 32.24 -0.69
N THR A 234 -32.56 33.31 -0.30
CA THR A 234 -31.12 33.43 -0.53
C THR A 234 -30.34 32.33 0.21
N MET A 235 -30.70 32.03 1.46
CA MET A 235 -30.09 30.96 2.22
C MET A 235 -30.37 29.58 1.60
N LEU A 236 -31.59 29.34 1.15
CA LEU A 236 -31.97 28.08 0.51
C LEU A 236 -31.18 27.87 -0.80
N THR A 237 -31.07 28.88 -1.65
CA THR A 237 -30.30 28.78 -2.88
C THR A 237 -28.82 28.60 -2.63
N ALA A 238 -28.23 29.29 -1.63
CA ALA A 238 -26.85 29.12 -1.23
C ALA A 238 -26.57 27.69 -0.70
N THR A 239 -27.51 27.14 0.09
CA THR A 239 -27.38 25.76 0.60
C THR A 239 -27.42 24.73 -0.52
N ILE A 240 -28.32 24.89 -1.50
CA ILE A 240 -28.40 23.99 -2.67
C ILE A 240 -27.11 24.06 -3.48
N LEU A 241 -26.58 25.24 -3.72
CA LEU A 241 -25.30 25.41 -4.44
C LEU A 241 -24.12 24.80 -3.67
N ALA A 242 -24.05 25.02 -2.37
CA ALA A 242 -22.98 24.46 -1.54
C ALA A 242 -23.02 22.93 -1.48
N THR A 243 -24.20 22.33 -1.33
CA THR A 243 -24.36 20.87 -1.31
C THR A 243 -24.05 20.26 -2.67
N SER A 244 -24.46 20.88 -3.78
CA SER A 244 -24.16 20.40 -5.13
C SER A 244 -22.66 20.49 -5.44
N ALA A 245 -21.99 21.59 -5.05
CA ALA A 245 -20.55 21.73 -5.20
C ALA A 245 -19.77 20.70 -4.35
N SER A 246 -20.20 20.48 -3.10
CA SER A 246 -19.60 19.48 -2.21
C SER A 246 -19.74 18.06 -2.77
N TRP A 247 -20.91 17.72 -3.30
CA TRP A 247 -21.13 16.42 -3.94
C TRP A 247 -20.26 16.24 -5.19
N LEU A 248 -20.14 17.27 -6.02
CA LEU A 248 -19.29 17.24 -7.20
C LEU A 248 -17.82 17.03 -6.84
N THR A 249 -17.30 17.76 -5.83
CA THR A 249 -15.91 17.59 -5.37
C THR A 249 -15.66 16.19 -4.81
N PHE A 250 -16.63 15.63 -4.08
CA PHE A 250 -16.54 14.26 -3.59
C PHE A 250 -16.44 13.23 -4.72
N VAL A 251 -17.28 13.35 -5.76
CA VAL A 251 -17.26 12.43 -6.91
C VAL A 251 -15.93 12.54 -7.66
N LEU A 252 -15.46 13.75 -7.95
CA LEU A 252 -14.19 13.97 -8.65
C LEU A 252 -12.98 13.46 -7.84
N ALA A 253 -12.98 13.69 -6.53
CA ALA A 253 -11.91 13.21 -5.65
C ALA A 253 -11.90 11.67 -5.56
N SER A 254 -13.05 11.02 -5.47
CA SER A 254 -13.15 9.56 -5.42
C SER A 254 -12.65 8.89 -6.70
N ASP A 255 -12.93 9.47 -7.88
CA ASP A 255 -12.43 8.97 -9.16
C ASP A 255 -10.91 9.15 -9.31
N SER A 256 -10.38 10.27 -8.82
CA SER A 256 -8.94 10.52 -8.83
C SER A 256 -8.18 9.56 -7.91
N LEU A 257 -8.72 9.28 -6.72
CA LEU A 257 -8.14 8.30 -5.78
C LEU A 257 -8.17 6.88 -6.34
N ARG A 258 -9.25 6.49 -7.02
CA ARG A 258 -9.31 5.17 -7.68
C ARG A 258 -8.25 5.00 -8.76
N ARG A 259 -7.98 6.04 -9.56
CA ARG A 259 -6.94 6.02 -10.62
C ARG A 259 -5.50 6.02 -10.08
N LEU A 260 -5.30 6.45 -8.84
CA LEU A 260 -3.99 6.45 -8.17
C LEU A 260 -3.69 5.14 -7.43
N LEU A 261 -4.72 4.38 -7.06
CA LEU A 261 -4.60 3.16 -6.27
C LEU A 261 -4.73 1.87 -7.09
N PHE A 262 -5.20 1.96 -8.34
CA PHE A 262 -5.38 0.86 -9.29
C PHE A 262 -4.96 1.28 -10.72
#